data_40355bd1dfe51133ec905c235a206956
#
_entry.id   40355bd1dfe51133ec905c235a206956
#
_cell.length_a   1.000
_cell.length_b   1.000
_cell.length_c   1.000
_cell.angle_alpha   90.00
_cell.angle_beta   90.00
_cell.angle_gamma   90.00
#
_symmetry.space_group_name_H-M   'P 1'
#
loop_
_entity.id
_entity.type
_entity.pdbx_description
1 polymer ?
#
loop_
_entity_poly.entity_id
_entity_poly.type
_entity_poly.pdbx_seq_one_letter_code
_entity_poly.pdbx_strand_id
1 'polypeptide(L)'
;AIYGGASSPRVKRVAVSVPGAPKMKIALLSDSHLGLGVSLKRFDKAMNTLEAEKPDVLLVLGDVFEYGPHRRAYAERLAQADIPLGVYGVFGNHEYYVGYENSKQFFKDAGITLLENETAELPGGVQVAGVKDVRTARVSKKDVENLLAKTDKSRPLIYLSHTPLYAEEAASGGADLMFSGHTHNGQIFPFNYLVRLQFPRVYGLFDVDGMKFYITSGMFYWGVPLRFLAPAEIPVIEVNE
;
A
#
# COMPACT_ATOMS: atom_id res chain seq x y z
N ALA A 1 1.38 16.08 -19.45
CA ALA A 1 2.50 15.21 -19.79
C ALA A 1 2.01 13.77 -19.90
N ILE A 2 2.26 13.14 -21.03
CA ILE A 2 2.00 11.70 -21.23
C ILE A 2 3.21 10.99 -20.62
N TYR A 3 2.96 10.16 -19.61
CA TYR A 3 3.97 9.27 -19.07
C TYR A 3 3.75 7.91 -19.71
N GLY A 4 4.62 7.53 -20.65
CA GLY A 4 4.59 6.17 -21.20
C GLY A 4 4.73 5.15 -20.07
N GLY A 5 4.16 3.98 -20.23
CA GLY A 5 4.29 2.87 -19.27
C GLY A 5 5.75 2.52 -18.91
N ALA A 6 6.72 3.07 -19.66
CA ALA A 6 8.15 2.93 -19.41
C ALA A 6 8.73 3.91 -18.35
N SER A 7 7.95 4.90 -17.88
CA SER A 7 8.48 5.84 -16.88
C SER A 7 8.69 5.13 -15.53
N SER A 8 9.81 5.43 -14.89
CA SER A 8 10.07 4.97 -13.51
C SER A 8 9.14 5.71 -12.54
N PRO A 9 8.68 5.07 -11.47
CA PRO A 9 7.94 5.74 -10.41
C PRO A 9 8.83 6.82 -9.77
N ARG A 10 8.20 7.89 -9.28
CA ARG A 10 8.88 9.00 -8.61
C ARG A 10 8.72 8.87 -7.11
N VAL A 11 9.76 9.17 -6.36
CA VAL A 11 9.65 9.29 -4.91
C VAL A 11 8.75 10.47 -4.57
N LYS A 12 7.75 10.21 -3.71
CA LYS A 12 6.83 11.21 -3.16
C LYS A 12 6.99 11.24 -1.66
N ARG A 13 7.72 12.23 -1.12
CA ARG A 13 7.86 12.40 0.32
C ARG A 13 6.67 13.15 0.88
N VAL A 14 6.12 12.65 2.00
CA VAL A 14 4.97 13.20 2.70
C VAL A 14 5.29 13.21 4.20
N ALA A 15 5.38 14.39 4.79
CA ALA A 15 5.57 14.52 6.23
C ALA A 15 4.21 14.51 6.94
N VAL A 16 4.12 13.74 8.02
CA VAL A 16 2.95 13.67 8.89
C VAL A 16 3.40 13.71 10.37
N SER A 17 2.60 14.34 11.23
CA SER A 17 2.80 14.28 12.67
C SER A 17 1.79 13.31 13.27
N VAL A 18 2.29 12.41 14.11
CA VAL A 18 1.48 11.45 14.88
C VAL A 18 1.97 11.53 16.33
N PRO A 19 1.17 12.09 17.24
CA PRO A 19 1.56 12.23 18.64
C PRO A 19 1.94 10.89 19.26
N GLY A 20 3.08 10.84 19.93
CA GLY A 20 3.59 9.63 20.58
C GLY A 20 4.18 8.58 19.63
N ALA A 21 4.18 8.81 18.33
CA ALA A 21 4.86 7.92 17.41
C ALA A 21 6.37 8.21 17.36
N PRO A 22 7.23 7.19 17.28
CA PRO A 22 8.65 7.40 17.03
C PRO A 22 8.86 8.01 15.64
N LYS A 23 9.92 8.79 15.48
CA LYS A 23 10.33 9.24 14.15
C LYS A 23 10.69 8.03 13.30
N MET A 24 10.04 7.91 12.15
CA MET A 24 10.28 6.80 11.23
C MET A 24 9.96 7.19 9.79
N LYS A 25 10.60 6.49 8.86
CA LYS A 25 10.30 6.55 7.43
C LYS A 25 9.56 5.29 7.02
N ILE A 26 8.37 5.44 6.49
CA ILE A 26 7.55 4.35 5.97
C ILE A 26 7.54 4.44 4.45
N ALA A 27 8.07 3.45 3.75
CA ALA A 27 7.86 3.34 2.31
C ALA A 27 6.56 2.59 2.02
N LEU A 28 5.84 3.00 0.98
CA LEU A 28 4.64 2.32 0.51
C LEU A 28 4.90 1.69 -0.86
N LEU A 29 4.55 0.41 -1.01
CA LEU A 29 4.51 -0.29 -2.27
C LEU A 29 3.06 -0.73 -2.53
N SER A 30 2.50 -0.29 -3.64
CA SER A 30 1.11 -0.59 -4.02
C SER A 30 0.98 -0.65 -5.52
N ASP A 31 0.03 -1.45 -5.99
CA ASP A 31 -0.39 -1.45 -7.39
C ASP A 31 0.80 -1.59 -8.35
N SER A 32 1.70 -2.50 -8.02
CA SER A 32 2.88 -2.78 -8.85
C SER A 32 2.57 -3.69 -10.04
N HIS A 33 1.50 -4.49 -9.96
CA HIS A 33 1.02 -5.36 -11.03
C HIS A 33 2.17 -6.06 -11.77
N LEU A 34 3.10 -6.64 -11.00
CA LEU A 34 4.28 -7.34 -11.52
C LEU A 34 3.87 -8.54 -12.35
N GLY A 35 4.34 -8.62 -13.58
CA GLY A 35 3.96 -9.68 -14.50
C GLY A 35 4.37 -9.36 -15.92
N LEU A 36 3.50 -9.64 -16.91
CA LEU A 36 3.82 -9.49 -18.33
C LEU A 36 4.15 -8.06 -18.77
N GLY A 37 3.61 -7.05 -18.07
CA GLY A 37 3.78 -5.65 -18.44
C GLY A 37 4.97 -4.94 -17.79
N VAL A 38 5.56 -5.52 -16.74
CA VAL A 38 6.67 -4.92 -16.00
C VAL A 38 7.87 -5.85 -16.08
N SER A 39 9.01 -5.37 -16.60
CA SER A 39 10.23 -6.18 -16.65
C SER A 39 10.94 -6.22 -15.30
N LEU A 40 11.70 -7.30 -15.03
CA LEU A 40 12.55 -7.42 -13.84
C LEU A 40 13.49 -6.22 -13.68
N LYS A 41 14.14 -5.79 -14.76
CA LYS A 41 15.03 -4.60 -14.74
C LYS A 41 14.32 -3.33 -14.29
N ARG A 42 13.04 -3.18 -14.69
CA ARG A 42 12.24 -2.02 -14.31
C ARG A 42 11.84 -2.07 -12.85
N PHE A 43 11.45 -3.24 -12.38
CA PHE A 43 11.12 -3.46 -10.97
C PHE A 43 12.36 -3.27 -10.09
N ASP A 44 13.50 -3.86 -10.46
CA ASP A 44 14.76 -3.70 -9.74
C ASP A 44 15.17 -2.23 -9.61
N LYS A 45 15.06 -1.46 -10.71
CA LYS A 45 15.31 -0.01 -10.65
C LYS A 45 14.37 0.71 -9.68
N ALA A 46 13.10 0.33 -9.62
CA ALA A 46 12.15 0.93 -8.69
C ALA A 46 12.47 0.56 -7.23
N MET A 47 12.86 -0.70 -6.97
CA MET A 47 13.29 -1.13 -5.65
C MET A 47 14.57 -0.43 -5.21
N ASN A 48 15.57 -0.29 -6.08
CA ASN A 48 16.78 0.48 -5.77
C ASN A 48 16.46 1.95 -5.43
N THR A 49 15.46 2.54 -6.11
CA THR A 49 15.00 3.90 -5.80
C THR A 49 14.31 3.96 -4.43
N LEU A 50 13.54 2.95 -4.07
CA LEU A 50 12.88 2.82 -2.76
C LEU A 50 13.93 2.66 -1.65
N GLU A 51 14.86 1.75 -1.81
CA GLU A 51 15.93 1.45 -0.83
C GLU A 51 16.88 2.63 -0.61
N ALA A 52 17.12 3.45 -1.64
CA ALA A 52 17.93 4.66 -1.52
C ALA A 52 17.31 5.70 -0.55
N GLU A 53 16.00 5.65 -0.30
CA GLU A 53 15.32 6.47 0.71
C GLU A 53 15.59 5.98 2.14
N LYS A 54 16.14 4.77 2.30
CA LYS A 54 16.42 4.13 3.60
C LYS A 54 15.19 4.12 4.51
N PRO A 55 14.08 3.48 4.08
CA PRO A 55 12.91 3.37 4.92
C PRO A 55 13.16 2.43 6.10
N ASP A 56 12.55 2.74 7.23
CA ASP A 56 12.59 1.86 8.41
C ASP A 56 11.67 0.66 8.23
N VAL A 57 10.51 0.86 7.60
CA VAL A 57 9.51 -0.17 7.32
C VAL A 57 8.96 -0.04 5.90
N LEU A 58 8.63 -1.16 5.27
CA LEU A 58 7.93 -1.21 3.98
C LEU A 58 6.52 -1.75 4.21
N LEU A 59 5.52 -0.97 3.81
CA LEU A 59 4.12 -1.37 3.85
C LEU A 59 3.62 -1.64 2.42
N VAL A 60 3.16 -2.86 2.19
CA VAL A 60 2.68 -3.35 0.90
C VAL A 60 1.15 -3.32 0.89
N LEU A 61 0.59 -2.50 0.02
CA LEU A 61 -0.85 -2.21 0.03
C LEU A 61 -1.65 -3.04 -0.98
N GLY A 62 -1.10 -4.14 -1.49
CA GLY A 62 -1.78 -5.05 -2.41
C GLY A 62 -1.57 -4.75 -3.90
N ASP A 63 -2.19 -5.57 -4.73
CA ASP A 63 -2.06 -5.58 -6.19
C ASP A 63 -0.59 -5.65 -6.64
N VAL A 64 0.15 -6.60 -6.04
CA VAL A 64 1.61 -6.70 -6.20
C VAL A 64 1.99 -7.50 -7.44
N PHE A 65 1.44 -8.70 -7.58
CA PHE A 65 1.81 -9.63 -8.64
C PHE A 65 0.60 -10.09 -9.44
N GLU A 66 0.78 -10.08 -10.75
CA GLU A 66 -0.15 -10.66 -11.73
C GLU A 66 0.37 -12.02 -12.23
N TYR A 67 -0.09 -12.43 -13.40
CA TYR A 67 0.42 -13.61 -14.09
C TYR A 67 1.72 -13.30 -14.83
N GLY A 68 2.65 -14.25 -14.82
CA GLY A 68 3.87 -14.10 -15.61
C GLY A 68 4.98 -15.08 -15.22
N PRO A 69 6.00 -15.22 -16.07
CA PRO A 69 7.06 -16.22 -15.90
C PRO A 69 8.07 -15.86 -14.78
N HIS A 70 8.09 -14.61 -14.31
CA HIS A 70 9.14 -14.10 -13.42
C HIS A 70 8.70 -14.01 -11.94
N ARG A 71 7.62 -14.70 -11.56
CA ARG A 71 7.06 -14.66 -10.20
C ARG A 71 8.14 -14.82 -9.12
N ARG A 72 8.95 -15.86 -9.25
CA ARG A 72 10.02 -16.16 -8.29
C ARG A 72 11.06 -15.05 -8.21
N ALA A 73 11.51 -14.52 -9.35
CA ALA A 73 12.51 -13.46 -9.37
C ALA A 73 12.02 -12.14 -8.77
N TYR A 74 10.72 -11.81 -8.91
CA TYR A 74 10.14 -10.66 -8.22
C TYR A 74 10.07 -10.87 -6.72
N ALA A 75 9.66 -12.07 -6.27
CA ALA A 75 9.63 -12.39 -4.84
C ALA A 75 11.03 -12.35 -4.21
N GLU A 76 12.03 -12.97 -4.86
CA GLU A 76 13.43 -12.95 -4.41
C GLU A 76 13.97 -11.51 -4.34
N ARG A 77 13.64 -10.64 -5.30
CA ARG A 77 14.06 -9.24 -5.27
C ARG A 77 13.43 -8.46 -4.09
N LEU A 78 12.18 -8.72 -3.76
CA LEU A 78 11.53 -8.12 -2.58
C LEU A 78 12.16 -8.64 -1.30
N ALA A 79 12.40 -9.95 -1.19
CA ALA A 79 13.00 -10.56 -0.01
C ALA A 79 14.43 -10.09 0.28
N GLN A 80 15.14 -9.57 -0.74
CA GLN A 80 16.49 -9.01 -0.60
C GLN A 80 16.51 -7.56 -0.13
N ALA A 81 15.36 -6.89 -0.02
CA ALA A 81 15.30 -5.50 0.43
C ALA A 81 15.73 -5.39 1.89
N ASP A 82 16.70 -4.53 2.17
CA ASP A 82 17.17 -4.25 3.53
C ASP A 82 16.24 -3.24 4.21
N ILE A 83 15.23 -3.76 4.91
CA ILE A 83 14.21 -2.99 5.62
C ILE A 83 14.26 -3.33 7.11
N PRO A 84 14.83 -2.47 7.96
CA PRO A 84 15.16 -2.81 9.36
C PRO A 84 13.99 -3.29 10.21
N LEU A 85 12.81 -2.71 10.06
CA LEU A 85 11.61 -3.08 10.82
C LEU A 85 10.72 -4.09 10.10
N GLY A 86 11.17 -4.59 8.94
CA GLY A 86 10.47 -5.62 8.18
C GLY A 86 9.48 -5.09 7.15
N VAL A 87 8.82 -6.04 6.50
CA VAL A 87 7.86 -5.80 5.42
C VAL A 87 6.51 -6.38 5.82
N TYR A 88 5.48 -5.55 5.85
CA TYR A 88 4.11 -5.94 6.19
C TYR A 88 3.18 -5.58 5.04
N GLY A 89 2.12 -6.34 4.85
CA GLY A 89 1.22 -6.02 3.75
C GLY A 89 -0.15 -6.62 3.85
N VAL A 90 -1.03 -6.13 3.00
CA VAL A 90 -2.38 -6.62 2.80
C VAL A 90 -2.57 -7.03 1.35
N PHE A 91 -3.55 -7.87 1.07
CA PHE A 91 -3.96 -8.17 -0.29
C PHE A 91 -4.82 -7.05 -0.87
N GLY A 92 -4.65 -6.82 -2.19
CA GLY A 92 -5.62 -6.12 -3.01
C GLY A 92 -6.58 -7.10 -3.70
N ASN A 93 -7.40 -6.60 -4.60
CA ASN A 93 -8.35 -7.45 -5.32
C ASN A 93 -7.65 -8.37 -6.34
N HIS A 94 -6.51 -7.97 -6.89
CA HIS A 94 -5.79 -8.78 -7.88
C HIS A 94 -5.18 -10.05 -7.28
N GLU A 95 -4.78 -10.06 -6.02
CA GLU A 95 -4.32 -11.26 -5.33
C GLU A 95 -5.40 -12.37 -5.33
N TYR A 96 -6.69 -12.01 -5.27
CA TYR A 96 -7.79 -12.96 -5.39
C TYR A 96 -8.01 -13.40 -6.84
N TYR A 97 -7.84 -12.51 -7.82
CA TYR A 97 -7.99 -12.84 -9.26
C TYR A 97 -6.89 -13.75 -9.77
N VAL A 98 -5.66 -13.56 -9.32
CA VAL A 98 -4.50 -14.41 -9.63
C VAL A 98 -4.58 -15.77 -8.91
N GLY A 99 -5.36 -15.84 -7.85
CA GLY A 99 -5.54 -17.01 -7.01
C GLY A 99 -4.94 -16.83 -5.62
N TYR A 100 -5.80 -16.88 -4.64
CA TYR A 100 -5.49 -16.59 -3.24
C TYR A 100 -4.25 -17.34 -2.70
N GLU A 101 -4.18 -18.67 -2.89
CA GLU A 101 -3.05 -19.46 -2.40
C GLU A 101 -1.74 -19.13 -3.13
N ASN A 102 -1.80 -18.86 -4.44
CA ASN A 102 -0.65 -18.45 -5.22
C ASN A 102 -0.09 -17.11 -4.74
N SER A 103 -0.98 -16.19 -4.43
CA SER A 103 -0.62 -14.85 -3.91
C SER A 103 -0.06 -14.94 -2.50
N LYS A 104 -0.65 -15.78 -1.65
CA LYS A 104 -0.15 -16.05 -0.31
C LYS A 104 1.27 -16.63 -0.33
N GLN A 105 1.51 -17.57 -1.24
CA GLN A 105 2.85 -18.13 -1.43
C GLN A 105 3.83 -17.07 -1.97
N PHE A 106 3.38 -16.16 -2.86
CA PHE A 106 4.22 -15.06 -3.33
C PHE A 106 4.64 -14.13 -2.19
N PHE A 107 3.70 -13.72 -1.34
CA PHE A 107 4.00 -12.87 -0.18
C PHE A 107 4.99 -13.54 0.77
N LYS A 108 4.80 -14.84 1.03
CA LYS A 108 5.72 -15.64 1.84
C LYS A 108 7.13 -15.68 1.22
N ASP A 109 7.24 -15.98 -0.08
CA ASP A 109 8.52 -16.06 -0.80
C ASP A 109 9.21 -14.66 -0.85
N ALA A 110 8.42 -13.60 -0.84
CA ALA A 110 8.88 -12.20 -0.83
C ALA A 110 9.23 -11.67 0.57
N GLY A 111 9.06 -12.48 1.62
CA GLY A 111 9.33 -12.05 2.99
C GLY A 111 8.33 -11.04 3.54
N ILE A 112 7.12 -10.96 2.96
CA ILE A 112 6.07 -10.03 3.39
C ILE A 112 5.21 -10.70 4.46
N THR A 113 5.12 -10.09 5.64
CA THR A 113 4.17 -10.48 6.68
C THR A 113 2.77 -10.05 6.24
N LEU A 114 1.96 -11.02 5.78
CA LEU A 114 0.59 -10.78 5.33
C LEU A 114 -0.33 -10.59 6.53
N LEU A 115 -1.11 -9.51 6.51
CA LEU A 115 -2.13 -9.20 7.51
C LEU A 115 -3.54 -9.39 6.93
N GLU A 116 -4.27 -10.36 7.44
CA GLU A 116 -5.59 -10.76 6.96
C GLU A 116 -6.66 -10.62 8.05
N ASN A 117 -7.09 -9.41 8.33
CA ASN A 117 -7.86 -9.03 9.52
C ASN A 117 -7.06 -9.29 10.81
N GLU A 118 -5.79 -8.97 10.74
CA GLU A 118 -4.80 -9.24 11.77
C GLU A 118 -4.04 -7.97 12.14
N THR A 119 -3.39 -8.01 13.29
CA THR A 119 -2.52 -6.96 13.79
C THR A 119 -1.11 -7.47 13.97
N ALA A 120 -0.14 -6.61 13.74
CA ALA A 120 1.26 -6.82 14.08
C ALA A 120 1.78 -5.64 14.90
N GLU A 121 2.90 -5.86 15.56
CA GLU A 121 3.62 -4.83 16.31
C GLU A 121 4.99 -4.60 15.70
N LEU A 122 5.28 -3.34 15.38
CA LEU A 122 6.61 -2.92 14.95
C LEU A 122 7.49 -2.68 16.20
N PRO A 123 8.82 -2.88 16.09
CA PRO A 123 9.75 -2.40 17.11
C PRO A 123 9.52 -0.90 17.39
N GLY A 124 9.51 -0.52 18.68
CA GLY A 124 9.18 0.86 19.09
C GLY A 124 7.70 1.06 19.43
N GLY A 125 6.89 -0.01 19.38
CA GLY A 125 5.54 0.02 19.94
C GLY A 125 4.45 0.49 18.99
N VAL A 126 4.76 0.75 17.73
CA VAL A 126 3.75 1.10 16.71
C VAL A 126 2.99 -0.16 16.30
N GLN A 127 1.67 -0.07 16.29
CA GLN A 127 0.80 -1.16 15.85
C GLN A 127 0.46 -1.00 14.37
N VAL A 128 0.37 -2.13 13.67
CA VAL A 128 -0.11 -2.18 12.28
C VAL A 128 -1.29 -3.14 12.22
N ALA A 129 -2.45 -2.65 11.78
CA ALA A 129 -3.63 -3.46 11.53
C ALA A 129 -3.87 -3.56 10.03
N GLY A 130 -4.01 -4.77 9.49
CA GLY A 130 -4.26 -5.00 8.08
C GLY A 130 -5.56 -5.76 7.86
N VAL A 131 -6.35 -5.29 6.90
CA VAL A 131 -7.63 -5.89 6.54
C VAL A 131 -7.53 -6.59 5.18
N LYS A 132 -8.27 -7.68 5.00
CA LYS A 132 -8.50 -8.28 3.68
C LYS A 132 -9.13 -7.25 2.75
N ASP A 133 -8.95 -7.39 1.42
CA ASP A 133 -9.59 -6.44 0.51
C ASP A 133 -11.10 -6.35 0.76
N VAL A 134 -11.55 -5.16 1.11
CA VAL A 134 -12.89 -4.94 1.65
C VAL A 134 -14.01 -5.25 0.65
N ARG A 135 -13.74 -5.13 -0.65
CA ARG A 135 -14.71 -5.48 -1.69
C ARG A 135 -14.71 -6.95 -2.04
N THR A 136 -13.54 -7.50 -2.34
CA THR A 136 -13.41 -8.88 -2.84
C THR A 136 -13.67 -9.90 -1.74
N ALA A 137 -13.16 -9.65 -0.52
CA ALA A 137 -13.41 -10.51 0.64
C ALA A 137 -14.70 -10.15 1.41
N ARG A 138 -15.47 -9.16 0.93
CA ARG A 138 -16.74 -8.70 1.54
C ARG A 138 -16.61 -8.32 3.01
N VAL A 139 -15.52 -7.67 3.36
CA VAL A 139 -15.30 -7.16 4.72
C VAL A 139 -16.31 -6.05 5.01
N SER A 140 -16.98 -6.16 6.13
CA SER A 140 -17.96 -5.15 6.57
C SER A 140 -17.30 -4.08 7.45
N LYS A 141 -18.00 -2.96 7.67
CA LYS A 141 -17.61 -1.95 8.66
C LYS A 141 -17.39 -2.57 10.04
N LYS A 142 -18.27 -3.49 10.43
CA LYS A 142 -18.19 -4.20 11.71
C LYS A 142 -16.92 -5.05 11.85
N ASP A 143 -16.43 -5.63 10.76
CA ASP A 143 -15.18 -6.38 10.78
C ASP A 143 -13.98 -5.45 11.02
N VAL A 144 -13.99 -4.25 10.42
CA VAL A 144 -12.97 -3.21 10.67
C VAL A 144 -13.02 -2.77 12.13
N GLU A 145 -14.20 -2.44 12.66
CA GLU A 145 -14.39 -2.08 14.06
C GLU A 145 -13.88 -3.19 15.00
N ASN A 146 -14.23 -4.45 14.72
CA ASN A 146 -13.80 -5.60 15.52
C ASN A 146 -12.28 -5.83 15.46
N LEU A 147 -11.65 -5.59 14.29
CA LEU A 147 -10.20 -5.66 14.15
C LEU A 147 -9.53 -4.59 15.02
N LEU A 148 -9.96 -3.34 14.87
CA LEU A 148 -9.36 -2.22 15.57
C LEU A 148 -9.66 -2.21 17.07
N ALA A 149 -10.76 -2.83 17.51
CA ALA A 149 -11.05 -3.01 18.94
C ALA A 149 -10.01 -3.89 19.67
N LYS A 150 -9.21 -4.66 18.95
CA LYS A 150 -8.14 -5.50 19.52
C LYS A 150 -6.83 -4.73 19.75
N THR A 151 -6.72 -3.50 19.27
CA THR A 151 -5.50 -2.68 19.40
C THR A 151 -5.50 -1.86 20.70
N ASP A 152 -4.31 -1.55 21.19
CA ASP A 152 -4.11 -0.68 22.34
C ASP A 152 -4.22 0.79 21.91
N LYS A 153 -5.24 1.49 22.41
CA LYS A 153 -5.54 2.88 22.04
C LYS A 153 -4.56 3.92 22.62
N SER A 154 -3.66 3.49 23.48
CA SER A 154 -2.60 4.35 24.01
C SER A 154 -1.34 4.38 23.11
N ARG A 155 -1.34 3.61 22.04
CA ARG A 155 -0.18 3.40 21.16
C ARG A 155 -0.50 3.78 19.72
N PRO A 156 0.46 4.35 18.98
CA PRO A 156 0.26 4.68 17.57
C PRO A 156 -0.21 3.48 16.73
N LEU A 157 -1.20 3.71 15.89
CA LEU A 157 -1.83 2.68 15.08
C LEU A 157 -1.85 3.05 13.60
N ILE A 158 -1.26 2.20 12.77
CA ILE A 158 -1.33 2.25 11.31
C ILE A 158 -2.36 1.25 10.81
N TYR A 159 -3.32 1.72 10.01
CA TYR A 159 -4.31 0.86 9.38
C TYR A 159 -4.06 0.70 7.88
N LEU A 160 -3.99 -0.54 7.40
CA LEU A 160 -3.77 -0.89 6.00
C LEU A 160 -5.04 -1.46 5.38
N SER A 161 -5.48 -0.85 4.29
CA SER A 161 -6.56 -1.35 3.45
C SER A 161 -6.23 -1.04 1.99
N HIS A 162 -6.21 -2.05 1.13
CA HIS A 162 -5.97 -1.81 -0.31
C HIS A 162 -6.98 -0.84 -0.89
N THR A 163 -8.26 -1.17 -0.78
CA THR A 163 -9.36 -0.32 -1.25
C THR A 163 -9.62 0.82 -0.25
N PRO A 164 -9.70 2.10 -0.70
CA PRO A 164 -9.82 3.27 0.18
C PRO A 164 -11.26 3.48 0.69
N LEU A 165 -11.76 2.50 1.44
CA LEU A 165 -13.08 2.51 2.08
C LEU A 165 -12.94 2.40 3.60
N TYR A 166 -14.00 2.79 4.31
CA TYR A 166 -14.13 2.69 5.77
C TYR A 166 -13.10 3.54 6.55
N ALA A 167 -12.73 4.69 5.99
CA ALA A 167 -11.79 5.59 6.64
C ALA A 167 -12.38 6.20 7.93
N GLU A 168 -13.66 6.51 7.95
CA GLU A 168 -14.36 7.01 9.12
C GLU A 168 -14.41 5.96 10.24
N GLU A 169 -14.63 4.70 9.90
CA GLU A 169 -14.57 3.58 10.83
C GLU A 169 -13.15 3.35 11.36
N ALA A 170 -12.15 3.53 10.49
CA ALA A 170 -10.75 3.42 10.90
C ALA A 170 -10.36 4.54 11.89
N ALA A 171 -10.73 5.78 11.61
CA ALA A 171 -10.49 6.91 12.49
C ALA A 171 -11.20 6.74 13.85
N SER A 172 -12.48 6.38 13.84
CA SER A 172 -13.26 6.09 15.05
C SER A 172 -12.68 4.90 15.83
N GLY A 173 -12.07 3.95 15.13
CA GLY A 173 -11.36 2.82 15.69
C GLY A 173 -10.00 3.16 16.29
N GLY A 174 -9.57 4.43 16.23
CA GLY A 174 -8.33 4.93 16.83
C GLY A 174 -7.10 4.73 15.95
N ALA A 175 -7.24 4.58 14.62
CA ALA A 175 -6.12 4.65 13.71
C ALA A 175 -5.59 6.08 13.62
N ASP A 176 -4.26 6.25 13.69
CA ASP A 176 -3.58 7.53 13.48
C ASP A 176 -3.19 7.75 12.03
N LEU A 177 -2.84 6.65 11.35
CA LEU A 177 -2.48 6.63 9.95
C LEU A 177 -3.31 5.57 9.21
N MET A 178 -3.75 5.90 8.01
CA MET A 178 -4.33 4.93 7.07
C MET A 178 -3.65 5.04 5.72
N PHE A 179 -3.36 3.88 5.12
CA PHE A 179 -2.77 3.80 3.78
C PHE A 179 -3.58 2.91 2.85
N SER A 180 -3.80 3.40 1.63
CA SER A 180 -4.54 2.68 0.58
C SER A 180 -3.93 2.90 -0.81
N GLY A 181 -4.26 1.99 -1.74
CA GLY A 181 -3.95 2.06 -3.16
C GLY A 181 -5.20 2.01 -4.04
N HIS A 182 -5.25 1.03 -4.96
CA HIS A 182 -6.40 0.63 -5.76
C HIS A 182 -6.84 1.62 -6.85
N THR A 183 -6.85 2.90 -6.58
CA THR A 183 -7.49 3.92 -7.45
C THR A 183 -6.63 4.31 -8.65
N HIS A 184 -5.32 4.06 -8.59
CA HIS A 184 -4.33 4.55 -9.57
C HIS A 184 -4.43 6.04 -9.89
N ASN A 185 -5.13 6.84 -9.06
CA ASN A 185 -5.53 8.21 -9.39
C ASN A 185 -6.26 8.30 -10.75
N GLY A 186 -7.07 7.27 -11.08
CA GLY A 186 -7.73 7.10 -12.38
C GLY A 186 -6.80 6.74 -13.53
N GLN A 187 -5.49 6.62 -13.29
CA GLN A 187 -4.42 6.27 -14.23
C GLN A 187 -4.31 7.17 -15.48
N ILE A 188 -5.43 7.46 -16.14
CA ILE A 188 -5.53 8.28 -17.37
C ILE A 188 -6.61 9.34 -17.17
N PHE A 189 -6.21 10.62 -17.11
CA PHE A 189 -7.18 11.72 -17.10
C PHE A 189 -8.04 11.68 -18.38
N PRO A 190 -9.36 11.85 -18.31
CA PRO A 190 -10.14 12.29 -17.14
C PRO A 190 -10.82 11.16 -16.32
N PHE A 191 -10.38 9.91 -16.42
CA PHE A 191 -11.01 8.78 -15.68
C PHE A 191 -11.00 8.94 -14.16
N ASN A 192 -10.11 9.78 -13.61
CA ASN A 192 -10.13 10.12 -12.19
C ASN A 192 -11.47 10.70 -11.71
N TYR A 193 -12.25 11.35 -12.58
CA TYR A 193 -13.60 11.81 -12.25
C TYR A 193 -14.60 10.64 -12.12
N LEU A 194 -14.47 9.61 -12.96
CA LEU A 194 -15.28 8.41 -12.85
C LEU A 194 -14.95 7.62 -11.58
N VAL A 195 -13.67 7.53 -11.24
CA VAL A 195 -13.21 6.88 -9.99
C VAL A 195 -13.80 7.59 -8.76
N ARG A 196 -13.92 8.92 -8.79
CA ARG A 196 -14.53 9.71 -7.71
C ARG A 196 -16.00 9.39 -7.47
N LEU A 197 -16.72 8.85 -8.44
CA LEU A 197 -18.11 8.41 -8.25
C LEU A 197 -18.20 7.18 -7.34
N GLN A 198 -17.13 6.40 -7.24
CA GLN A 198 -17.06 5.21 -6.39
C GLN A 198 -16.30 5.44 -5.08
N PHE A 199 -15.30 6.31 -5.12
CA PHE A 199 -14.41 6.60 -3.99
C PHE A 199 -14.41 8.10 -3.70
N PRO A 200 -14.88 8.53 -2.53
CA PRO A 200 -14.91 9.95 -2.17
C PRO A 200 -13.51 10.58 -2.17
N ARG A 201 -12.50 9.77 -1.83
CA ARG A 201 -11.09 10.15 -1.83
C ARG A 201 -10.34 9.25 -2.82
N VAL A 202 -9.56 9.87 -3.71
CA VAL A 202 -8.94 9.12 -4.83
C VAL A 202 -7.42 9.10 -4.73
N TYR A 203 -6.79 10.20 -4.32
CA TYR A 203 -5.33 10.34 -4.31
C TYR A 203 -4.87 11.46 -3.39
N GLY A 204 -3.77 11.22 -2.68
CA GLY A 204 -3.11 12.20 -1.85
C GLY A 204 -3.38 12.04 -0.36
N LEU A 205 -3.03 13.06 0.42
CA LEU A 205 -3.18 13.09 1.86
C LEU A 205 -4.50 13.76 2.26
N PHE A 206 -5.23 13.12 3.15
CA PHE A 206 -6.47 13.61 3.73
C PHE A 206 -6.38 13.59 5.26
N ASP A 207 -7.17 14.44 5.90
CA ASP A 207 -7.46 14.34 7.31
C ASP A 207 -8.88 13.79 7.48
N VAL A 208 -9.01 12.76 8.31
CA VAL A 208 -10.28 12.13 8.61
C VAL A 208 -10.37 12.01 10.13
N ASP A 209 -11.07 12.96 10.75
CA ASP A 209 -11.25 13.03 12.20
C ASP A 209 -9.92 12.94 12.98
N GLY A 210 -8.87 13.59 12.46
CA GLY A 210 -7.51 13.61 13.01
C GLY A 210 -6.58 12.52 12.47
N MET A 211 -7.12 11.42 11.95
CA MET A 211 -6.33 10.37 11.25
C MET A 211 -5.77 10.91 9.93
N LYS A 212 -4.47 10.70 9.67
CA LYS A 212 -3.85 11.03 8.38
C LYS A 212 -4.04 9.86 7.42
N PHE A 213 -4.81 10.08 6.36
CA PHE A 213 -5.13 9.07 5.36
C PHE A 213 -4.43 9.39 4.03
N TYR A 214 -3.50 8.53 3.60
CA TYR A 214 -2.82 8.69 2.32
C TYR A 214 -3.26 7.60 1.34
N ILE A 215 -3.67 8.04 0.13
CA ILE A 215 -4.01 7.15 -0.99
C ILE A 215 -2.96 7.34 -2.06
N THR A 216 -2.24 6.27 -2.41
CA THR A 216 -1.23 6.32 -3.47
C THR A 216 -1.81 6.13 -4.86
N SER A 217 -1.11 6.67 -5.85
CA SER A 217 -1.42 6.41 -7.26
C SER A 217 -0.83 5.11 -7.80
N GLY A 218 -0.07 4.38 -6.97
CA GLY A 218 0.55 3.11 -7.33
C GLY A 218 1.92 3.22 -8.03
N MET A 219 2.68 2.11 -7.94
CA MET A 219 4.07 2.04 -8.41
C MET A 219 4.18 1.99 -9.93
N PHE A 220 3.29 1.24 -10.60
CA PHE A 220 3.33 1.13 -12.06
C PHE A 220 1.95 1.42 -12.67
N TYR A 221 1.42 0.53 -13.49
CA TYR A 221 0.14 0.68 -14.17
C TYR A 221 -0.62 -0.65 -14.18
N TRP A 222 -1.91 -0.54 -14.32
CA TRP A 222 -2.78 -1.67 -14.57
C TRP A 222 -3.29 -1.66 -16.02
N GLY A 223 -3.32 -2.82 -16.67
CA GLY A 223 -3.82 -2.95 -18.04
C GLY A 223 -2.97 -2.19 -19.06
N VAL A 224 -3.45 -1.04 -19.55
CA VAL A 224 -2.76 -0.27 -20.59
C VAL A 224 -1.49 0.40 -20.02
N PRO A 225 -0.31 0.23 -20.65
CA PRO A 225 0.96 0.78 -20.16
C PRO A 225 1.08 2.29 -20.41
N LEU A 226 0.11 3.03 -19.93
CA LEU A 226 -0.03 4.48 -20.11
C LEU A 226 -0.53 5.13 -18.82
N ARG A 227 0.10 6.24 -18.45
CA ARG A 227 -0.42 7.15 -17.42
C ARG A 227 -0.45 8.58 -17.98
N PHE A 228 -1.58 9.25 -17.74
CA PHE A 228 -1.74 10.64 -18.14
C PHE A 228 -2.28 11.47 -16.98
N LEU A 229 -1.51 12.47 -16.55
CA LEU A 229 -1.76 13.33 -15.37
C LEU A 229 -1.94 12.55 -14.04
N ALA A 230 -1.54 11.29 -14.01
CA ALA A 230 -1.54 10.42 -12.84
C ALA A 230 -0.18 9.69 -12.75
N PRO A 231 0.91 10.38 -12.36
CA PRO A 231 2.25 9.80 -12.34
C PRO A 231 2.33 8.64 -11.37
N ALA A 232 3.10 7.61 -11.74
CA ALA A 232 3.49 6.53 -10.85
C ALA A 232 4.39 7.05 -9.73
N GLU A 233 4.24 6.50 -8.52
CA GLU A 233 4.99 6.97 -7.36
C GLU A 233 5.44 5.85 -6.41
N ILE A 234 6.45 6.17 -5.63
CA ILE A 234 6.88 5.44 -4.42
C ILE A 234 6.71 6.45 -3.28
N PRO A 235 5.61 6.35 -2.51
CA PRO A 235 5.44 7.22 -1.36
C PRO A 235 6.43 6.86 -0.25
N VAL A 236 7.00 7.90 0.36
CA VAL A 236 7.80 7.82 1.58
C VAL A 236 7.17 8.75 2.60
N ILE A 237 6.57 8.15 3.62
CA ILE A 237 5.90 8.87 4.69
C ILE A 237 6.91 9.11 5.81
N GLU A 238 7.18 10.37 6.08
CA GLU A 238 8.08 10.79 7.16
C GLU A 238 7.23 11.11 8.38
N VAL A 239 7.19 10.16 9.33
CA VAL A 239 6.45 10.33 10.59
C VAL A 239 7.32 11.13 11.54
N ASN A 240 6.75 12.19 12.07
CA ASN A 240 7.33 13.05 13.11
C ASN A 240 6.43 13.05 14.34
N GLU A 241 7.04 13.33 15.47
CA GLU A 241 6.37 13.52 16.76
C GLU A 241 5.44 14.73 16.73
#